data_879f1843103ab6a5ffbc20b74a5668e2
#
_entry.id   879f1843103ab6a5ffbc20b74a5668e2
#
_cell.length_a   1.000
_cell.length_b   1.000
_cell.length_c   1.000
_cell.angle_alpha   90.00
_cell.angle_beta   90.00
_cell.angle_gamma   90.00
#
_symmetry.space_group_name_H-M   'P 1'
#
loop_
_entity.id
_entity.type
_entity.pdbx_description
1 polymer ?
#
loop_
_entity_poly.entity_id
_entity_poly.type
_entity_poly.pdbx_seq_one_letter_code
_entity_poly.pdbx_strand_id
1 'polypeptide(L)'
;MQISEIMAREIAFSLFDVVGVEDLDAIPRYQEQSAEIYQAVLETAQKVASDHFAPHNRKGDLNEPRVVNGVVELIPEVSEAMDAYREAGFFSAHHDEDDGGLQIPWTVTQAASAFFQAANVSTAGYPFLTVGAANLIKAHASADQQAKWLPPMLAGEFFGTMCLSEPHAGSGLADIKTTAYPIDGEPGKYRLKGQKMWISAGDHELGDNIVHLVLARVEGAPAGTKGISIFIVPKRRVDARGFHQGHWRVSFREPAGGVKYGWVRQGDLVCEDKGAPKARY
;
A
#
# COMPACT_ATOMS: atom_id res chain seq x y z
N MET A 1 18.53 14.41 6.16
CA MET A 1 18.17 15.14 7.41
C MET A 1 18.24 14.09 8.52
N GLN A 2 19.07 14.34 9.50
CA GLN A 2 19.21 13.40 10.62
C GLN A 2 17.93 13.48 11.48
N ILE A 3 17.33 12.34 11.80
CA ILE A 3 16.21 12.30 12.76
C ILE A 3 16.79 12.80 14.09
N SER A 4 16.22 13.90 14.59
CA SER A 4 16.77 14.52 15.78
C SER A 4 16.43 13.72 17.05
N GLU A 5 17.34 13.71 18.01
CA GLU A 5 17.07 13.18 19.36
C GLU A 5 15.87 13.87 20.01
N ILE A 6 15.64 15.14 19.65
CA ILE A 6 14.47 15.90 20.12
C ILE A 6 13.18 15.23 19.66
N MET A 7 13.08 14.86 18.37
CA MET A 7 11.90 14.17 17.83
C MET A 7 11.64 12.84 18.55
N ALA A 8 12.70 12.06 18.80
CA ALA A 8 12.57 10.79 19.52
C ALA A 8 12.04 11.00 20.96
N ARG A 9 12.55 12.01 21.64
CA ARG A 9 12.08 12.37 22.99
C ARG A 9 10.63 12.87 23.01
N GLU A 10 10.24 13.68 22.04
CA GLU A 10 8.86 14.17 21.91
C GLU A 10 7.88 13.05 21.61
N ILE A 11 8.26 12.09 20.76
CA ILE A 11 7.44 10.90 20.49
C ILE A 11 7.31 10.04 21.74
N ALA A 12 8.43 9.76 22.44
CA ALA A 12 8.41 8.98 23.67
C ALA A 12 7.56 9.68 24.73
N PHE A 13 7.77 10.98 24.99
CA PHE A 13 6.97 11.76 25.92
C PHE A 13 5.47 11.71 25.58
N SER A 14 5.13 11.92 24.31
CA SER A 14 3.72 11.88 23.87
C SER A 14 3.11 10.50 24.10
N LEU A 15 3.85 9.43 23.83
CA LEU A 15 3.34 8.07 23.90
C LEU A 15 3.23 7.56 25.34
N PHE A 16 4.26 7.75 26.15
CA PHE A 16 4.32 7.21 27.52
C PHE A 16 3.70 8.16 28.53
N ASP A 17 4.07 9.45 28.54
CA ASP A 17 3.66 10.38 29.57
C ASP A 17 2.27 11.02 29.31
N VAL A 18 1.90 11.24 28.02
CA VAL A 18 0.63 11.90 27.69
C VAL A 18 -0.47 10.89 27.38
N VAL A 19 -0.18 9.89 26.52
CA VAL A 19 -1.17 8.88 26.11
C VAL A 19 -1.28 7.76 27.13
N GLY A 20 -0.21 7.46 27.89
CA GLY A 20 -0.19 6.37 28.85
C GLY A 20 -0.28 5.00 28.17
N VAL A 21 0.52 4.80 27.12
CA VAL A 21 0.44 3.59 26.27
C VAL A 21 0.67 2.29 27.05
N GLU A 22 1.32 2.38 28.20
CA GLU A 22 1.56 1.27 29.14
C GLU A 22 0.27 0.64 29.64
N ASP A 23 -0.79 1.45 29.83
CA ASP A 23 -2.10 0.98 30.30
C ASP A 23 -2.77 0.00 29.32
N LEU A 24 -2.25 -0.12 28.08
CA LEU A 24 -2.76 -1.08 27.11
C LEU A 24 -2.47 -2.55 27.48
N ASP A 25 -1.51 -2.82 28.37
CA ASP A 25 -1.21 -4.16 28.90
C ASP A 25 -2.40 -4.78 29.65
N ALA A 26 -3.29 -3.93 30.20
CA ALA A 26 -4.55 -4.36 30.82
C ALA A 26 -5.55 -4.97 29.81
N ILE A 27 -5.35 -4.76 28.51
CA ILE A 27 -6.19 -5.33 27.45
C ILE A 27 -5.67 -6.73 27.10
N PRO A 28 -6.52 -7.78 27.10
CA PRO A 28 -6.07 -9.17 26.84
C PRO A 28 -5.22 -9.35 25.60
N ARG A 29 -5.49 -8.58 24.55
CA ARG A 29 -4.71 -8.60 23.30
C ARG A 29 -3.24 -8.18 23.50
N TYR A 30 -2.95 -7.33 24.47
CA TYR A 30 -1.64 -6.71 24.67
C TYR A 30 -0.97 -7.12 25.98
N GLN A 31 -1.52 -8.10 26.70
CA GLN A 31 -1.01 -8.52 28.03
C GLN A 31 0.44 -9.07 28.00
N GLU A 32 0.93 -9.48 26.84
CA GLU A 32 2.32 -9.92 26.63
C GLU A 32 3.25 -8.79 26.15
N GLN A 33 2.70 -7.60 25.95
CA GLN A 33 3.44 -6.41 25.56
C GLN A 33 3.94 -5.67 26.80
N SER A 34 4.94 -4.82 26.64
CA SER A 34 5.49 -4.00 27.73
C SER A 34 6.06 -2.68 27.21
N ALA A 35 6.30 -1.74 28.13
CA ALA A 35 6.96 -0.48 27.82
C ALA A 35 8.32 -0.68 27.17
N GLU A 36 9.10 -1.69 27.61
CA GLU A 36 10.40 -2.00 27.04
C GLU A 36 10.28 -2.48 25.58
N ILE A 37 9.25 -3.27 25.26
CA ILE A 37 8.98 -3.69 23.89
C ILE A 37 8.62 -2.47 23.03
N TYR A 38 7.76 -1.58 23.53
CA TYR A 38 7.38 -0.37 22.80
C TYR A 38 8.58 0.55 22.57
N GLN A 39 9.44 0.71 23.56
CA GLN A 39 10.67 1.48 23.44
C GLN A 39 11.61 0.86 22.39
N ALA A 40 11.80 -0.46 22.40
CA ALA A 40 12.62 -1.17 21.43
C ALA A 40 12.09 -1.03 19.99
N VAL A 41 10.76 -1.02 19.81
CA VAL A 41 10.12 -0.76 18.50
C VAL A 41 10.45 0.66 18.02
N LEU A 42 10.36 1.66 18.88
CA LEU A 42 10.68 3.05 18.53
C LEU A 42 12.15 3.22 18.19
N GLU A 43 13.05 2.64 18.97
CA GLU A 43 14.51 2.67 18.72
C GLU A 43 14.87 2.00 17.41
N THR A 44 14.27 0.84 17.13
CA THR A 44 14.44 0.13 15.85
C THR A 44 13.96 0.98 14.68
N ALA A 45 12.76 1.57 14.79
CA ALA A 45 12.21 2.45 13.75
C ALA A 45 13.10 3.68 13.50
N GLN A 46 13.56 4.35 14.57
CA GLN A 46 14.48 5.48 14.48
C GLN A 46 15.77 5.08 13.76
N LYS A 47 16.34 3.93 14.13
CA LYS A 47 17.59 3.43 13.52
C LYS A 47 17.40 3.12 12.04
N VAL A 48 16.40 2.33 11.67
CA VAL A 48 16.11 1.98 10.27
C VAL A 48 15.81 3.22 9.44
N ALA A 49 15.03 4.15 9.97
CA ALA A 49 14.71 5.41 9.30
C ALA A 49 15.96 6.27 9.08
N SER A 50 16.85 6.35 10.07
CA SER A 50 18.10 7.13 9.97
C SER A 50 19.10 6.51 9.01
N ASP A 51 19.27 5.19 9.04
CA ASP A 51 20.31 4.50 8.31
C ASP A 51 19.90 4.20 6.84
N HIS A 52 18.61 3.97 6.58
CA HIS A 52 18.15 3.50 5.28
C HIS A 52 17.20 4.47 4.55
N PHE A 53 16.43 5.33 5.24
CA PHE A 53 15.51 6.26 4.60
C PHE A 53 16.08 7.67 4.43
N ALA A 54 16.66 8.23 5.48
CA ALA A 54 17.16 9.60 5.48
C ALA A 54 18.28 9.84 4.44
N PRO A 55 19.25 8.92 4.24
CA PRO A 55 20.41 9.19 3.38
C PRO A 55 20.06 9.50 1.93
N HIS A 56 19.00 8.87 1.40
CA HIS A 56 18.63 9.00 -0.01
C HIS A 56 17.46 9.96 -0.29
N ASN A 57 16.92 10.67 0.73
CA ASN A 57 15.78 11.55 0.55
C ASN A 57 16.05 12.61 -0.56
N ARG A 58 17.16 13.34 -0.46
CA ARG A 58 17.53 14.31 -1.50
C ARG A 58 17.84 13.67 -2.85
N LYS A 59 18.48 12.50 -2.85
CA LYS A 59 18.78 11.78 -4.08
C LYS A 59 17.51 11.34 -4.79
N GLY A 60 16.51 10.87 -4.04
CA GLY A 60 15.20 10.49 -4.56
C GLY A 60 14.44 11.66 -5.20
N ASP A 61 14.48 12.84 -4.53
CA ASP A 61 13.88 14.07 -5.04
C ASP A 61 14.50 14.53 -6.37
N LEU A 62 15.81 14.40 -6.50
CA LEU A 62 16.53 14.76 -7.74
C LEU A 62 16.43 13.69 -8.85
N ASN A 63 16.02 12.49 -8.54
CA ASN A 63 15.90 11.35 -9.45
C ASN A 63 14.52 10.72 -9.32
N GLU A 64 13.51 11.42 -9.79
CA GLU A 64 12.12 10.94 -9.79
C GLU A 64 11.98 9.58 -10.49
N PRO A 65 11.00 8.75 -10.09
CA PRO A 65 10.68 7.50 -10.77
C PRO A 65 10.47 7.72 -12.26
N ARG A 66 11.06 6.85 -13.09
CA ARG A 66 10.98 6.95 -14.55
C ARG A 66 10.50 5.64 -15.16
N VAL A 67 9.73 5.74 -16.24
CA VAL A 67 9.35 4.57 -17.02
C VAL A 67 10.42 4.34 -18.09
N VAL A 68 11.15 3.24 -17.97
CA VAL A 68 12.18 2.80 -18.91
C VAL A 68 11.79 1.44 -19.46
N ASN A 69 11.63 1.32 -20.78
CA ASN A 69 11.19 0.09 -21.44
C ASN A 69 9.89 -0.52 -20.86
N GLY A 70 9.00 0.33 -20.37
CA GLY A 70 7.72 -0.10 -19.82
C GLY A 70 7.76 -0.55 -18.34
N VAL A 71 8.90 -0.39 -17.67
CA VAL A 71 9.09 -0.68 -16.23
C VAL A 71 9.40 0.63 -15.51
N VAL A 72 8.87 0.77 -14.30
CA VAL A 72 9.18 1.91 -13.43
C VAL A 72 10.52 1.65 -12.74
N GLU A 73 11.51 2.47 -13.05
CA GLU A 73 12.80 2.44 -12.39
C GLU A 73 12.84 3.43 -11.23
N LEU A 74 13.34 2.97 -10.10
CA LEU A 74 13.60 3.72 -8.88
C LEU A 74 15.10 3.74 -8.62
N ILE A 75 15.55 4.66 -7.77
CA ILE A 75 16.93 4.59 -7.25
C ILE A 75 17.06 3.36 -6.36
N PRO A 76 18.22 2.65 -6.37
CA PRO A 76 18.40 1.37 -5.66
C PRO A 76 18.18 1.48 -4.15
N GLU A 77 18.49 2.62 -3.55
CA GLU A 77 18.35 2.85 -2.11
C GLU A 77 16.89 2.72 -1.62
N VAL A 78 15.90 2.88 -2.51
CA VAL A 78 14.49 2.64 -2.15
C VAL A 78 14.26 1.15 -1.88
N SER A 79 14.85 0.26 -2.68
CA SER A 79 14.76 -1.19 -2.46
C SER A 79 15.46 -1.59 -1.15
N GLU A 80 16.66 -1.09 -0.92
CA GLU A 80 17.43 -1.34 0.31
C GLU A 80 16.66 -0.88 1.56
N ALA A 81 15.97 0.26 1.48
CA ALA A 81 15.12 0.74 2.57
C ALA A 81 13.90 -0.17 2.81
N MET A 82 13.29 -0.71 1.74
CA MET A 82 12.18 -1.66 1.88
C MET A 82 12.63 -2.98 2.47
N ASP A 83 13.82 -3.46 2.12
CA ASP A 83 14.39 -4.67 2.71
C ASP A 83 14.65 -4.48 4.21
N ALA A 84 15.25 -3.36 4.63
CA ALA A 84 15.45 -3.05 6.04
C ALA A 84 14.12 -2.91 6.82
N TYR A 85 13.09 -2.30 6.20
CA TYR A 85 11.77 -2.18 6.80
C TYR A 85 11.09 -3.55 6.97
N ARG A 86 11.25 -4.43 5.99
CA ARG A 86 10.76 -5.81 6.00
C ARG A 86 11.45 -6.65 7.08
N GLU A 87 12.78 -6.63 7.10
CA GLU A 87 13.58 -7.37 8.09
C GLU A 87 13.28 -6.95 9.53
N ALA A 88 12.96 -5.68 9.75
CA ALA A 88 12.52 -5.15 11.04
C ALA A 88 11.06 -5.49 11.40
N GLY A 89 10.30 -6.20 10.53
CA GLY A 89 8.94 -6.67 10.81
C GLY A 89 7.84 -5.60 10.75
N PHE A 90 8.11 -4.41 10.25
CA PHE A 90 7.15 -3.29 10.28
C PHE A 90 5.94 -3.45 9.37
N PHE A 91 5.97 -4.33 8.36
CA PHE A 91 4.80 -4.60 7.53
C PHE A 91 3.67 -5.28 8.29
N SER A 92 3.99 -6.13 9.27
CA SER A 92 3.03 -6.91 10.05
C SER A 92 2.95 -6.53 11.53
N ALA A 93 3.72 -5.57 12.01
CA ALA A 93 3.96 -5.30 13.42
C ALA A 93 2.70 -5.23 14.29
N HIS A 94 1.60 -4.66 13.80
CA HIS A 94 0.34 -4.50 14.56
C HIS A 94 -0.68 -5.62 14.31
N HIS A 95 -0.42 -6.53 13.36
CA HIS A 95 -1.31 -7.65 13.09
C HIS A 95 -1.22 -8.73 14.19
N ASP A 96 -2.24 -9.60 14.22
CA ASP A 96 -2.30 -10.71 15.17
C ASP A 96 -1.14 -11.70 14.91
N GLU A 97 -0.71 -12.40 15.95
CA GLU A 97 0.30 -13.47 15.85
C GLU A 97 -0.13 -14.57 14.90
N ASP A 98 -1.41 -14.93 14.90
CA ASP A 98 -2.00 -15.90 13.98
C ASP A 98 -1.86 -15.50 12.49
N ASP A 99 -1.74 -14.21 12.23
CA ASP A 99 -1.46 -13.65 10.90
C ASP A 99 0.05 -13.47 10.63
N GLY A 100 0.91 -13.81 11.58
CA GLY A 100 2.36 -13.58 11.52
C GLY A 100 2.77 -12.17 11.96
N GLY A 101 1.93 -11.46 12.70
CA GLY A 101 2.22 -10.15 13.29
C GLY A 101 2.86 -10.25 14.67
N LEU A 102 3.13 -9.09 15.27
CA LEU A 102 3.74 -8.95 16.60
C LEU A 102 2.76 -8.39 17.63
N GLN A 103 1.51 -8.17 17.27
CA GLN A 103 0.46 -7.54 18.11
C GLN A 103 0.87 -6.20 18.73
N ILE A 104 1.82 -5.48 18.14
CA ILE A 104 2.21 -4.16 18.63
C ILE A 104 0.99 -3.22 18.52
N PRO A 105 0.66 -2.47 19.58
CA PRO A 105 -0.46 -1.54 19.53
C PRO A 105 -0.36 -0.56 18.36
N TRP A 106 -1.50 -0.29 17.73
CA TRP A 106 -1.55 0.62 16.57
C TRP A 106 -0.95 1.99 16.88
N THR A 107 -1.15 2.48 18.09
CA THR A 107 -0.58 3.74 18.57
C THR A 107 0.95 3.73 18.52
N VAL A 108 1.58 2.63 18.95
CA VAL A 108 3.05 2.46 18.93
C VAL A 108 3.56 2.37 17.47
N THR A 109 2.88 1.60 16.62
CA THR A 109 3.28 1.48 15.21
C THR A 109 3.11 2.79 14.45
N GLN A 110 2.10 3.61 14.79
CA GLN A 110 1.96 4.96 14.22
C GLN A 110 3.05 5.92 14.70
N ALA A 111 3.43 5.85 15.97
CA ALA A 111 4.56 6.60 16.51
C ALA A 111 5.87 6.21 15.81
N ALA A 112 6.12 4.91 15.60
CA ALA A 112 7.24 4.40 14.82
C ALA A 112 7.21 4.89 13.36
N SER A 113 6.04 4.90 12.73
CA SER A 113 5.83 5.39 11.36
C SER A 113 6.26 6.86 11.18
N ALA A 114 6.14 7.68 12.22
CA ALA A 114 6.54 9.08 12.16
C ALA A 114 8.03 9.26 11.87
N PHE A 115 8.91 8.35 12.34
CA PHE A 115 10.34 8.39 12.02
C PHE A 115 10.60 8.18 10.53
N PHE A 116 9.95 7.20 9.90
CA PHE A 116 10.10 6.92 8.47
C PHE A 116 9.61 8.09 7.62
N GLN A 117 8.45 8.67 7.98
CA GLN A 117 7.89 9.82 7.27
C GLN A 117 8.78 11.07 7.40
N ALA A 118 9.33 11.33 8.59
CA ALA A 118 10.25 12.43 8.80
C ALA A 118 11.58 12.24 8.07
N ALA A 119 12.06 11.01 7.94
CA ALA A 119 13.29 10.68 7.24
C ALA A 119 13.16 10.85 5.72
N ASN A 120 12.12 10.27 5.14
CA ASN A 120 11.88 10.28 3.70
C ASN A 120 10.42 9.92 3.39
N VAL A 121 9.57 10.92 3.29
CA VAL A 121 8.12 10.74 3.09
C VAL A 121 7.80 9.99 1.77
N SER A 122 8.57 10.19 0.71
CA SER A 122 8.33 9.53 -0.56
C SER A 122 8.62 8.03 -0.50
N THR A 123 9.71 7.62 0.14
CA THR A 123 10.03 6.20 0.38
C THR A 123 9.08 5.58 1.40
N ALA A 124 8.73 6.30 2.47
CA ALA A 124 7.77 5.83 3.48
C ALA A 124 6.35 5.62 2.92
N GLY A 125 6.03 6.23 1.79
CA GLY A 125 4.74 6.05 1.11
C GLY A 125 4.47 4.60 0.67
N TYR A 126 5.49 3.83 0.29
CA TYR A 126 5.35 2.44 -0.15
C TYR A 126 4.83 1.52 0.97
N PRO A 127 5.49 1.42 2.13
CA PRO A 127 5.00 0.61 3.22
C PRO A 127 3.72 1.19 3.85
N PHE A 128 3.57 2.50 3.95
CA PHE A 128 2.36 3.13 4.48
C PHE A 128 1.10 2.70 3.72
N LEU A 129 1.12 2.74 2.39
CA LEU A 129 0.00 2.31 1.55
C LEU A 129 -0.23 0.80 1.64
N THR A 130 0.84 0.02 1.75
CA THR A 130 0.77 -1.44 1.88
C THR A 130 0.10 -1.85 3.18
N VAL A 131 0.51 -1.27 4.30
CA VAL A 131 -0.09 -1.50 5.62
C VAL A 131 -1.57 -1.09 5.61
N GLY A 132 -1.90 0.07 5.02
CA GLY A 132 -3.29 0.51 4.90
C GLY A 132 -4.15 -0.43 4.06
N ALA A 133 -3.62 -0.94 2.95
CA ALA A 133 -4.32 -1.90 2.10
C ALA A 133 -4.50 -3.27 2.79
N ALA A 134 -3.48 -3.76 3.51
CA ALA A 134 -3.55 -4.99 4.29
C ALA A 134 -4.63 -4.90 5.38
N ASN A 135 -4.68 -3.78 6.12
CA ASN A 135 -5.70 -3.53 7.13
C ASN A 135 -7.12 -3.57 6.55
N LEU A 136 -7.31 -2.98 5.37
CA LEU A 136 -8.62 -2.97 4.71
C LEU A 136 -9.03 -4.38 4.27
N ILE A 137 -8.09 -5.17 3.73
CA ILE A 137 -8.33 -6.58 3.38
C ILE A 137 -8.65 -7.38 4.64
N LYS A 138 -7.89 -7.24 5.72
CA LYS A 138 -8.16 -7.93 6.99
C LYS A 138 -9.55 -7.63 7.54
N ALA A 139 -9.99 -6.37 7.46
CA ALA A 139 -11.27 -5.94 8.03
C ALA A 139 -12.49 -6.32 7.18
N HIS A 140 -12.35 -6.40 5.85
CA HIS A 140 -13.52 -6.41 4.95
C HIS A 140 -13.52 -7.51 3.89
N ALA A 141 -12.39 -8.15 3.60
CA ALA A 141 -12.34 -9.20 2.59
C ALA A 141 -12.87 -10.54 3.13
N SER A 142 -13.28 -11.42 2.23
CA SER A 142 -13.67 -12.78 2.59
C SER A 142 -12.46 -13.58 3.11
N ALA A 143 -12.73 -14.67 3.85
CA ALA A 143 -11.67 -15.54 4.35
C ALA A 143 -10.73 -16.06 3.24
N ASP A 144 -11.27 -16.44 2.09
CA ASP A 144 -10.48 -16.88 0.93
C ASP A 144 -9.60 -15.74 0.36
N GLN A 145 -10.13 -14.53 0.34
CA GLN A 145 -9.35 -13.36 -0.10
C GLN A 145 -8.27 -13.01 0.91
N GLN A 146 -8.58 -13.04 2.21
CA GLN A 146 -7.59 -12.83 3.27
C GLN A 146 -6.47 -13.88 3.18
N ALA A 147 -6.81 -15.16 3.11
CA ALA A 147 -5.83 -16.26 3.01
C ALA A 147 -4.93 -16.14 1.78
N LYS A 148 -5.43 -15.54 0.70
CA LYS A 148 -4.67 -15.36 -0.55
C LYS A 148 -3.76 -14.14 -0.53
N TRP A 149 -4.26 -13.01 -0.03
CA TRP A 149 -3.59 -11.73 -0.24
C TRP A 149 -2.84 -11.22 0.98
N LEU A 150 -3.33 -11.55 2.19
CA LEU A 150 -2.78 -10.99 3.42
C LEU A 150 -1.36 -11.50 3.72
N PRO A 151 -1.08 -12.82 3.73
CA PRO A 151 0.23 -13.33 4.11
C PRO A 151 1.40 -12.70 3.32
N PRO A 152 1.39 -12.65 1.97
CA PRO A 152 2.49 -12.04 1.23
C PRO A 152 2.57 -10.51 1.41
N MET A 153 1.46 -9.83 1.75
CA MET A 153 1.50 -8.40 2.09
C MET A 153 2.15 -8.16 3.44
N LEU A 154 1.84 -8.99 4.44
CA LEU A 154 2.43 -8.91 5.77
C LEU A 154 3.92 -9.32 5.77
N ALA A 155 4.30 -10.21 4.89
CA ALA A 155 5.70 -10.53 4.63
C ALA A 155 6.46 -9.43 3.86
N GLY A 156 5.77 -8.40 3.35
CA GLY A 156 6.36 -7.35 2.52
C GLY A 156 6.79 -7.81 1.12
N GLU A 157 6.31 -8.98 0.67
CA GLU A 157 6.52 -9.49 -0.69
C GLU A 157 5.58 -8.83 -1.69
N PHE A 158 4.34 -8.56 -1.27
CA PHE A 158 3.35 -7.83 -2.05
C PHE A 158 3.12 -6.45 -1.46
N PHE A 159 3.16 -5.44 -2.31
CA PHE A 159 2.81 -4.07 -1.94
C PHE A 159 1.32 -3.80 -2.15
N GLY A 160 0.82 -2.74 -1.54
CA GLY A 160 -0.58 -2.35 -1.64
C GLY A 160 -0.76 -0.90 -2.08
N THR A 161 -1.86 -0.60 -2.76
CA THR A 161 -2.25 0.76 -3.13
C THR A 161 -3.75 0.98 -2.99
N MET A 162 -4.16 2.25 -2.93
CA MET A 162 -5.55 2.66 -3.01
C MET A 162 -5.77 3.44 -4.31
N CYS A 163 -6.61 2.92 -5.20
CA CYS A 163 -6.96 3.53 -6.48
C CYS A 163 -8.33 4.21 -6.39
N LEU A 164 -8.34 5.46 -6.01
CA LEU A 164 -9.53 6.24 -5.69
C LEU A 164 -9.82 7.29 -6.77
N SER A 165 -8.87 8.22 -6.98
CA SER A 165 -9.07 9.40 -7.82
C SER A 165 -9.24 9.08 -9.30
N GLU A 166 -10.08 9.87 -9.96
CA GLU A 166 -10.31 9.86 -11.41
C GLU A 166 -10.07 11.26 -11.98
N PRO A 167 -9.91 11.44 -13.29
CA PRO A 167 -9.63 12.76 -13.88
C PRO A 167 -10.63 13.86 -13.51
N HIS A 168 -11.84 13.48 -13.13
CA HIS A 168 -12.94 14.40 -12.81
C HIS A 168 -13.49 14.20 -11.40
N ALA A 169 -12.94 13.25 -10.62
CA ALA A 169 -13.40 12.94 -9.27
C ALA A 169 -12.23 12.62 -8.34
N GLY A 170 -12.14 13.36 -7.25
CA GLY A 170 -11.18 13.15 -6.15
C GLY A 170 -11.94 13.09 -4.83
N SER A 171 -12.06 14.22 -4.12
CA SER A 171 -12.85 14.31 -2.89
C SER A 171 -14.34 14.00 -3.11
N GLY A 172 -14.86 14.33 -4.29
CA GLY A 172 -16.25 14.02 -4.71
C GLY A 172 -16.38 12.58 -5.20
N LEU A 173 -16.18 11.58 -4.34
CA LEU A 173 -16.24 10.16 -4.70
C LEU A 173 -17.58 9.71 -5.32
N ALA A 174 -18.66 10.41 -5.01
CA ALA A 174 -19.97 10.10 -5.60
C ALA A 174 -19.95 10.10 -7.14
N ASP A 175 -19.03 10.86 -7.74
CA ASP A 175 -18.94 11.12 -9.17
C ASP A 175 -18.01 10.17 -9.93
N ILE A 176 -17.42 9.16 -9.28
CA ILE A 176 -16.56 8.19 -9.96
C ILE A 176 -17.32 7.45 -11.06
N LYS A 177 -16.65 7.24 -12.18
CA LYS A 177 -17.19 6.61 -13.40
C LYS A 177 -16.60 5.23 -13.69
N THR A 178 -15.56 4.83 -12.98
CA THR A 178 -15.04 3.46 -13.11
C THR A 178 -16.14 2.48 -12.74
N THR A 179 -16.46 1.59 -13.69
CA THR A 179 -17.57 0.63 -13.59
C THR A 179 -17.03 -0.79 -13.53
N ALA A 180 -17.65 -1.60 -12.68
CA ALA A 180 -17.38 -3.02 -12.53
C ALA A 180 -18.52 -3.83 -13.15
N TYR A 181 -18.22 -4.63 -14.16
CA TYR A 181 -19.15 -5.51 -14.86
C TYR A 181 -18.96 -6.94 -14.35
N PRO A 182 -20.01 -7.60 -13.84
CA PRO A 182 -19.93 -9.02 -13.48
C PRO A 182 -19.48 -9.86 -14.69
N ILE A 183 -18.71 -10.91 -14.42
CA ILE A 183 -18.31 -11.88 -15.46
C ILE A 183 -19.24 -13.07 -15.39
N ASP A 184 -19.92 -13.37 -16.50
CA ASP A 184 -20.88 -14.50 -16.58
C ASP A 184 -20.19 -15.83 -16.25
N GLY A 185 -20.81 -16.60 -15.36
CA GLY A 185 -20.29 -17.88 -14.92
C GLY A 185 -19.14 -17.83 -13.92
N GLU A 186 -18.68 -16.63 -13.52
CA GLU A 186 -17.58 -16.46 -12.55
C GLU A 186 -18.02 -15.60 -11.35
N PRO A 187 -18.76 -16.16 -10.38
CA PRO A 187 -19.25 -15.41 -9.22
C PRO A 187 -18.12 -14.70 -8.46
N GLY A 188 -18.32 -13.44 -8.10
CA GLY A 188 -17.33 -12.62 -7.38
C GLY A 188 -16.21 -12.07 -8.23
N LYS A 189 -16.18 -12.34 -9.54
CA LYS A 189 -15.24 -11.73 -10.47
C LYS A 189 -15.90 -10.68 -11.34
N TYR A 190 -15.15 -9.63 -11.61
CA TYR A 190 -15.61 -8.46 -12.32
C TYR A 190 -14.59 -7.99 -13.35
N ARG A 191 -15.10 -7.36 -14.38
CA ARG A 191 -14.35 -6.63 -15.39
C ARG A 191 -14.46 -5.15 -15.06
N LEU A 192 -13.33 -4.49 -14.78
CA LEU A 192 -13.32 -3.07 -14.50
C LEU A 192 -13.09 -2.25 -15.79
N LYS A 193 -13.84 -1.16 -15.95
CA LYS A 193 -13.67 -0.19 -17.03
C LYS A 193 -13.70 1.21 -16.47
N GLY A 194 -12.61 1.95 -16.65
CA GLY A 194 -12.50 3.31 -16.14
C GLY A 194 -11.08 3.85 -16.23
N GLN A 195 -10.85 4.94 -15.53
CA GLN A 195 -9.55 5.59 -15.47
C GLN A 195 -9.31 6.08 -14.04
N LYS A 196 -8.18 5.66 -13.47
CA LYS A 196 -7.67 6.18 -12.20
C LYS A 196 -6.45 7.05 -12.44
N MET A 197 -6.16 8.00 -11.55
CA MET A 197 -4.98 8.85 -11.64
C MET A 197 -4.45 9.23 -10.26
N TRP A 198 -3.21 9.66 -10.22
CA TRP A 198 -2.53 10.07 -8.98
C TRP A 198 -2.41 8.94 -7.96
N ILE A 199 -2.15 7.72 -8.42
CA ILE A 199 -2.03 6.56 -7.56
C ILE A 199 -0.58 6.49 -7.05
N SER A 200 -0.38 6.84 -5.80
CA SER A 200 0.93 6.71 -5.15
C SER A 200 1.36 5.26 -5.13
N ALA A 201 2.63 4.99 -5.43
CA ALA A 201 3.17 3.64 -5.56
C ALA A 201 2.39 2.74 -6.55
N GLY A 202 1.76 3.35 -7.57
CA GLY A 202 0.88 2.64 -8.51
C GLY A 202 1.59 1.64 -9.40
N ASP A 203 2.89 1.80 -9.64
CA ASP A 203 3.72 0.83 -10.34
C ASP A 203 5.18 0.89 -9.87
N HIS A 204 5.79 -0.27 -9.65
CA HIS A 204 7.19 -0.44 -9.26
C HIS A 204 7.56 -1.93 -9.24
N GLU A 205 8.84 -2.24 -9.03
CA GLU A 205 9.38 -3.60 -8.92
C GLU A 205 10.04 -3.86 -7.54
N LEU A 206 9.54 -3.21 -6.47
CA LEU A 206 10.06 -3.38 -5.09
C LEU A 206 9.65 -4.70 -4.43
N GLY A 207 8.72 -5.40 -5.02
CA GLY A 207 8.24 -6.71 -4.56
C GLY A 207 7.64 -7.50 -5.70
N ASP A 208 7.20 -8.71 -5.41
CA ASP A 208 6.72 -9.65 -6.41
C ASP A 208 5.39 -9.24 -7.03
N ASN A 209 4.58 -8.46 -6.31
CA ASN A 209 3.28 -7.99 -6.78
C ASN A 209 2.87 -6.66 -6.15
N ILE A 210 1.84 -6.03 -6.74
CA ILE A 210 1.12 -4.91 -6.15
C ILE A 210 -0.37 -5.27 -6.12
N VAL A 211 -0.98 -5.15 -4.96
CA VAL A 211 -2.41 -5.36 -4.73
C VAL A 211 -3.10 -4.01 -4.73
N HIS A 212 -3.74 -3.65 -5.84
CA HIS A 212 -4.51 -2.42 -5.96
C HIS A 212 -5.90 -2.60 -5.37
N LEU A 213 -6.29 -1.74 -4.45
CA LEU A 213 -7.66 -1.62 -3.96
C LEU A 213 -8.38 -0.54 -4.77
N VAL A 214 -9.20 -0.96 -5.72
CA VAL A 214 -9.80 -0.07 -6.73
C VAL A 214 -11.25 0.23 -6.38
N LEU A 215 -11.58 1.51 -6.23
CA LEU A 215 -12.98 1.94 -6.11
C LEU A 215 -13.65 1.94 -7.48
N ALA A 216 -14.76 1.22 -7.58
CA ALA A 216 -15.58 1.20 -8.78
C ALA A 216 -17.07 1.01 -8.43
N ARG A 217 -17.95 1.32 -9.36
CA ARG A 217 -19.39 1.09 -9.24
C ARG A 217 -19.78 -0.17 -10.00
N VAL A 218 -20.44 -1.11 -9.35
CA VAL A 218 -21.04 -2.25 -10.06
C VAL A 218 -22.08 -1.73 -11.04
N GLU A 219 -22.14 -2.30 -12.24
CA GLU A 219 -23.17 -1.95 -13.22
C GLU A 219 -24.57 -2.09 -12.63
N GLY A 220 -25.37 -1.04 -12.77
CA GLY A 220 -26.73 -0.99 -12.20
C GLY A 220 -26.79 -0.63 -10.71
N ALA A 221 -25.67 -0.47 -10.02
CA ALA A 221 -25.66 -0.05 -8.62
C ALA A 221 -26.14 1.43 -8.48
N PRO A 222 -26.66 1.82 -7.31
CA PRO A 222 -27.15 3.17 -7.06
C PRO A 222 -26.10 4.24 -7.35
N ALA A 223 -26.56 5.44 -7.76
CA ALA A 223 -25.73 6.61 -7.85
C ALA A 223 -25.22 7.06 -6.47
N GLY A 224 -24.17 7.88 -6.45
CA GLY A 224 -23.57 8.38 -5.21
C GLY A 224 -22.66 7.35 -4.53
N THR A 225 -22.25 7.61 -3.31
CA THR A 225 -21.29 6.77 -2.56
C THR A 225 -21.82 5.40 -2.20
N LYS A 226 -23.14 5.23 -2.06
CA LYS A 226 -23.79 3.96 -1.71
C LYS A 226 -23.63 2.86 -2.76
N GLY A 227 -23.34 3.20 -4.01
CA GLY A 227 -23.11 2.24 -5.08
C GLY A 227 -21.65 1.92 -5.33
N ILE A 228 -20.73 2.46 -4.54
CA ILE A 228 -19.30 2.22 -4.69
C ILE A 228 -18.90 0.95 -3.93
N SER A 229 -18.11 0.12 -4.58
CA SER A 229 -17.47 -1.07 -4.01
C SER A 229 -15.97 -1.00 -4.19
N ILE A 230 -15.23 -1.82 -3.41
CA ILE A 230 -13.78 -1.96 -3.51
C ILE A 230 -13.47 -3.29 -4.18
N PHE A 231 -12.53 -3.26 -5.11
CA PHE A 231 -12.10 -4.43 -5.87
C PHE A 231 -10.61 -4.67 -5.65
N ILE A 232 -10.24 -5.92 -5.40
CA ILE A 232 -8.84 -6.36 -5.33
C ILE A 232 -8.35 -6.62 -6.75
N VAL A 233 -7.38 -5.84 -7.20
CA VAL A 233 -6.81 -5.92 -8.55
C VAL A 233 -5.29 -6.07 -8.44
N PRO A 234 -4.74 -7.28 -8.63
CA PRO A 234 -3.30 -7.46 -8.54
C PRO A 234 -2.61 -6.99 -9.83
N LYS A 235 -1.40 -6.44 -9.69
CA LYS A 235 -0.50 -6.15 -10.83
C LYS A 235 -0.16 -7.42 -11.59
N ARG A 236 0.04 -8.53 -10.88
CA ARG A 236 0.33 -9.87 -11.45
C ARG A 236 -0.67 -10.88 -10.93
N ARG A 237 -1.19 -11.75 -11.81
CA ARG A 237 -2.08 -12.82 -11.39
C ARG A 237 -1.37 -13.81 -10.49
N VAL A 238 -2.07 -14.22 -9.44
CA VAL A 238 -1.65 -15.30 -8.55
C VAL A 238 -2.69 -16.41 -8.67
N ASP A 239 -2.34 -17.52 -9.25
CA ASP A 239 -3.15 -18.74 -9.26
C ASP A 239 -2.56 -19.81 -8.33
N ALA A 240 -3.24 -20.96 -8.25
CA ALA A 240 -2.79 -22.09 -7.42
C ALA A 240 -1.43 -22.68 -7.82
N ARG A 241 -0.82 -22.25 -8.92
CA ARG A 241 0.46 -22.71 -9.45
C ARG A 241 1.57 -21.65 -9.37
N GLY A 242 1.30 -20.49 -8.78
CA GLY A 242 2.24 -19.38 -8.69
C GLY A 242 2.00 -18.26 -9.70
N PHE A 243 3.01 -17.42 -9.91
CA PHE A 243 2.90 -16.25 -10.76
C PHE A 243 2.82 -16.58 -12.25
N HIS A 244 1.81 -16.04 -12.95
CA HIS A 244 1.75 -16.07 -14.40
C HIS A 244 2.23 -14.75 -15.01
N GLN A 245 3.15 -14.85 -15.95
CA GLN A 245 3.63 -13.71 -16.72
C GLN A 245 2.61 -13.28 -17.78
N GLY A 246 1.96 -12.20 -17.59
CA GLY A 246 1.17 -11.46 -18.55
C GLY A 246 0.87 -10.10 -17.95
N HIS A 247 1.35 -9.05 -18.53
CA HIS A 247 1.21 -7.70 -17.99
C HIS A 247 0.16 -6.91 -18.78
N TRP A 248 -0.65 -6.13 -18.08
CA TRP A 248 -1.48 -5.12 -18.71
C TRP A 248 -0.70 -3.84 -18.87
N ARG A 249 -0.86 -3.22 -19.99
CA ARG A 249 -0.30 -1.89 -20.21
C ARG A 249 -1.23 -0.85 -19.62
N VAL A 250 -0.76 -0.16 -18.60
CA VAL A 250 -1.43 1.00 -18.02
C VAL A 250 -0.76 2.24 -18.58
N SER A 251 -1.55 3.18 -19.05
CA SER A 251 -1.03 4.48 -19.44
C SER A 251 -1.33 5.51 -18.36
N PHE A 252 -0.30 6.18 -17.88
CA PHE A 252 -0.43 7.31 -16.98
C PHE A 252 -0.35 8.59 -17.81
N ARG A 253 -1.24 9.54 -17.54
CA ARG A 253 -1.17 10.87 -18.14
C ARG A 253 -0.56 11.83 -17.14
N GLU A 254 0.55 12.44 -17.49
CA GLU A 254 1.13 13.51 -16.68
C GLU A 254 0.34 14.83 -16.82
N PRO A 255 0.41 15.71 -15.81
CA PRO A 255 -0.22 17.03 -15.86
C PRO A 255 0.25 17.89 -17.03
N ALA A 256 1.48 17.69 -17.49
CA ALA A 256 2.09 18.38 -18.62
C ALA A 256 1.74 17.83 -20.01
N GLY A 257 0.81 16.87 -20.10
CA GLY A 257 0.34 16.32 -21.38
C GLY A 257 1.14 15.14 -21.93
N GLY A 258 2.15 14.68 -21.23
CA GLY A 258 2.88 13.43 -21.54
C GLY A 258 2.05 12.19 -21.19
N VAL A 259 2.27 11.09 -21.91
CA VAL A 259 1.67 9.79 -21.58
C VAL A 259 2.80 8.88 -21.11
N LYS A 260 2.80 8.53 -19.81
CA LYS A 260 3.65 7.47 -19.28
C LYS A 260 2.88 6.15 -19.32
N TYR A 261 3.61 5.07 -19.55
CA TYR A 261 3.04 3.73 -19.64
C TYR A 261 3.58 2.87 -18.51
N GLY A 262 2.69 2.23 -17.79
CA GLY A 262 2.99 1.17 -16.85
C GLY A 262 2.23 -0.10 -17.22
N TRP A 263 2.50 -1.21 -16.55
CA TRP A 263 1.87 -2.48 -16.85
C TRP A 263 1.08 -2.97 -15.65
N VAL A 264 -0.21 -3.20 -15.84
CA VAL A 264 -1.07 -3.96 -14.93
C VAL A 264 -1.58 -5.17 -15.70
N ARG A 265 -1.83 -6.24 -15.01
CA ARG A 265 -2.05 -7.53 -15.61
C ARG A 265 -3.44 -7.79 -16.15
N GLN A 266 -3.48 -8.64 -17.19
CA GLN A 266 -4.65 -9.16 -17.87
C GLN A 266 -5.38 -10.22 -17.06
N GLY A 267 -6.62 -9.97 -16.71
CA GLY A 267 -7.50 -11.01 -16.21
C GLY A 267 -8.75 -10.52 -15.54
N ASP A 268 -8.67 -9.41 -14.83
CA ASP A 268 -9.84 -8.83 -14.16
C ASP A 268 -10.11 -7.39 -14.61
N LEU A 269 -9.18 -6.81 -15.36
CA LEU A 269 -9.36 -5.58 -16.12
C LEU A 269 -9.46 -5.94 -17.59
N VAL A 270 -10.65 -5.95 -18.15
CA VAL A 270 -10.82 -6.07 -19.60
C VAL A 270 -10.88 -4.66 -20.16
N CYS A 271 -9.84 -4.30 -20.87
CA CYS A 271 -9.94 -3.24 -21.86
C CYS A 271 -10.70 -3.80 -23.05
N GLU A 272 -11.83 -3.21 -23.42
CA GLU A 272 -12.38 -3.46 -24.73
C GLU A 272 -11.34 -3.06 -25.78
N ASP A 273 -10.87 -4.03 -26.54
CA ASP A 273 -9.99 -3.80 -27.62
C ASP A 273 -10.74 -3.12 -28.78
N LYS A 274 -10.33 -1.94 -29.10
CA LYS A 274 -10.20 -1.45 -30.49
C LYS A 274 -8.95 -0.58 -30.52
N GLY A 275 -7.80 -1.18 -30.32
CA GLY A 275 -6.52 -0.61 -30.71
C GLY A 275 -5.81 0.29 -29.71
N ALA A 276 -6.24 0.39 -28.45
CA ALA A 276 -5.47 1.02 -27.38
C ALA A 276 -5.82 0.42 -26.01
N PRO A 277 -4.84 0.22 -25.11
CA PRO A 277 -5.10 -0.22 -23.74
C PRO A 277 -5.93 0.85 -23.03
N LYS A 278 -7.01 0.43 -22.36
CA LYS A 278 -8.02 1.33 -21.80
C LYS A 278 -8.20 1.22 -20.29
N ALA A 279 -7.32 0.53 -19.60
CA ALA A 279 -7.15 0.79 -18.18
C ALA A 279 -6.14 1.93 -18.04
N ARG A 280 -6.52 2.97 -17.38
CA ARG A 280 -5.71 4.16 -17.14
C ARG A 280 -5.84 4.48 -15.68
N TYR A 281 -4.72 4.56 -15.02
CA TYR A 281 -4.63 5.02 -13.64
C TYR A 281 -4.17 6.46 -13.59
#